data_8fff5e54cb49ba241c600b0d62324bb6
#
_entry.id   8fff5e54cb49ba241c600b0d62324bb6
#
_cell.length_a   1.000
_cell.length_b   1.000
_cell.length_c   1.000
_cell.angle_alpha   90.00
_cell.angle_beta   90.00
_cell.angle_gamma   90.00
#
_symmetry.space_group_name_H-M   'P 1'
#
loop_
_entity.id
_entity.type
_entity.pdbx_description
1 polymer ?
#
loop_
_entity_poly.entity_id
_entity_poly.type
_entity_poly.pdbx_seq_one_letter_code
_entity_poly.pdbx_strand_id
1 'polypeptide(L)'
;MKTCCMILLAAFTSLASAQQNDVTSILEVLDVTNGRRTVVKEFPYRVEAPNWTPDGQWLVYNSGGKLYKLSPDSPGEPEMINTGFATRCNNAHVIAADGKQIAISHGTKED
;
A
#
# COMPACT_ATOMS: atom_id res chain seq x y z
N MET A 1 32.05 -61.56 11.49
CA MET A 1 31.27 -60.72 10.58
C MET A 1 30.69 -59.56 11.36
N LYS A 2 31.19 -58.35 11.12
CA LYS A 2 30.64 -57.14 11.75
C LYS A 2 29.69 -56.49 10.76
N THR A 3 28.41 -56.52 11.09
CA THR A 3 27.36 -55.85 10.32
C THR A 3 27.36 -54.38 10.68
N CYS A 4 27.79 -53.55 9.76
CA CYS A 4 27.77 -52.10 9.92
C CYS A 4 26.36 -51.61 9.58
N CYS A 5 25.60 -51.21 10.61
CA CYS A 5 24.26 -50.58 10.40
C CYS A 5 24.47 -49.09 10.13
N MET A 6 24.40 -48.70 8.87
CA MET A 6 24.39 -47.27 8.49
C MET A 6 23.01 -46.71 8.78
N ILE A 7 22.89 -45.89 9.80
CA ILE A 7 21.69 -45.11 10.07
C ILE A 7 21.78 -43.88 9.16
N LEU A 8 20.95 -43.85 8.12
CA LEU A 8 20.79 -42.69 7.27
C LEU A 8 19.91 -41.69 8.02
N LEU A 9 20.50 -40.65 8.56
CA LEU A 9 19.77 -39.54 9.16
C LEU A 9 19.27 -38.64 8.06
N ALA A 10 18.01 -38.80 7.66
CA ALA A 10 17.37 -37.88 6.74
C ALA A 10 17.04 -36.59 7.47
N ALA A 11 17.82 -35.55 7.21
CA ALA A 11 17.50 -34.20 7.69
C ALA A 11 16.33 -33.65 6.87
N PHE A 12 15.14 -33.68 7.46
CA PHE A 12 14.02 -32.91 6.93
C PHE A 12 14.24 -31.43 7.20
N THR A 13 14.75 -30.72 6.21
CA THR A 13 14.69 -29.27 6.21
C THR A 13 13.25 -28.87 5.86
N SER A 14 12.46 -28.56 6.86
CA SER A 14 11.17 -27.90 6.67
C SER A 14 11.45 -26.49 6.14
N LEU A 15 11.25 -26.30 4.84
CA LEU A 15 11.10 -24.98 4.24
C LEU A 15 9.81 -24.39 4.80
N ALA A 16 9.94 -23.55 5.82
CA ALA A 16 8.84 -22.68 6.22
C ALA A 16 8.59 -21.71 5.07
N SER A 17 7.61 -22.01 4.24
CA SER A 17 7.08 -21.04 3.30
C SER A 17 6.53 -19.88 4.13
N ALA A 18 7.22 -18.73 4.11
CA ALA A 18 6.64 -17.49 4.59
C ALA A 18 5.37 -17.28 3.78
N GLN A 19 4.22 -17.40 4.44
CA GLN A 19 2.93 -17.13 3.84
C GLN A 19 2.92 -15.64 3.54
N GLN A 20 3.26 -15.28 2.32
CA GLN A 20 3.11 -13.92 1.82
C GLN A 20 1.62 -13.67 1.82
N ASN A 21 1.14 -12.84 2.74
CA ASN A 21 -0.23 -12.38 2.74
C ASN A 21 -0.40 -11.55 1.47
N ASP A 22 -0.95 -12.16 0.45
CA ASP A 22 -1.33 -11.49 -0.79
C ASP A 22 -2.48 -10.54 -0.47
N VAL A 23 -2.12 -9.28 -0.18
CA VAL A 23 -3.09 -8.22 0.05
C VAL A 23 -3.46 -7.62 -1.31
N THR A 24 -4.74 -7.68 -1.63
CA THR A 24 -5.33 -6.92 -2.74
C THR A 24 -6.11 -5.75 -2.15
N SER A 25 -5.91 -4.56 -2.70
CA SER A 25 -6.69 -3.38 -2.35
C SER A 25 -7.56 -2.96 -3.52
N ILE A 26 -8.80 -2.60 -3.23
CA ILE A 26 -9.74 -2.06 -4.22
C ILE A 26 -10.03 -0.61 -3.83
N LEU A 27 -9.64 0.33 -4.68
CA LEU A 27 -9.97 1.74 -4.53
C LEU A 27 -11.31 2.01 -5.19
N GLU A 28 -12.27 2.47 -4.40
CA GLU A 28 -13.63 2.75 -4.85
C GLU A 28 -14.04 4.17 -4.51
N VAL A 29 -14.92 4.73 -5.31
CA VAL A 29 -15.66 5.96 -5.01
C VAL A 29 -17.11 5.61 -4.69
N LEU A 30 -17.60 6.07 -3.55
CA LEU A 30 -18.98 5.94 -3.15
C LEU A 30 -19.70 7.28 -3.32
N ASP A 31 -20.74 7.30 -4.14
CA ASP A 31 -21.67 8.43 -4.20
C ASP A 31 -22.62 8.37 -3.01
N VAL A 32 -22.45 9.27 -2.06
CA VAL A 32 -23.24 9.27 -0.81
C VAL A 32 -24.69 9.73 -1.03
N THR A 33 -25.02 10.29 -2.18
CA THR A 33 -26.39 10.75 -2.50
C THR A 33 -27.30 9.61 -2.94
N ASN A 34 -26.74 8.58 -3.57
CA ASN A 34 -27.50 7.45 -4.13
C ASN A 34 -26.94 6.07 -3.76
N GLY A 35 -25.82 6.00 -3.05
CA GLY A 35 -25.18 4.75 -2.65
C GLY A 35 -24.43 4.03 -3.76
N ARG A 36 -24.26 4.63 -4.92
CA ARG A 36 -23.54 4.02 -6.05
C ARG A 36 -22.04 3.92 -5.76
N ARG A 37 -21.49 2.73 -5.97
CA ARG A 37 -20.06 2.44 -5.85
C ARG A 37 -19.45 2.30 -7.24
N THR A 38 -18.28 2.90 -7.43
CA THR A 38 -17.51 2.80 -8.68
C THR A 38 -16.10 2.38 -8.33
N VAL A 39 -15.65 1.23 -8.87
CA VAL A 39 -14.27 0.79 -8.73
C VAL A 39 -13.38 1.69 -9.59
N VAL A 40 -12.41 2.32 -8.97
CA VAL A 40 -11.40 3.15 -9.65
C VAL A 40 -10.25 2.28 -10.12
N LYS A 41 -9.68 1.49 -9.21
CA LYS A 41 -8.52 0.62 -9.52
C LYS A 41 -8.36 -0.49 -8.47
N GLU A 42 -7.87 -1.64 -8.93
CA GLU A 42 -7.38 -2.71 -8.08
C GLU A 42 -5.85 -2.69 -8.02
N PHE A 43 -5.31 -3.01 -6.84
CA PHE A 43 -3.87 -3.05 -6.59
C PHE A 43 -3.49 -4.40 -5.99
N PRO A 44 -2.38 -5.02 -6.45
CA PRO A 44 -1.86 -6.25 -5.87
C PRO A 44 -1.05 -6.00 -4.58
N TYR A 45 -1.32 -4.88 -3.89
CA TYR A 45 -0.64 -4.47 -2.66
C TYR A 45 -1.56 -3.58 -1.81
N ARG A 46 -1.13 -3.29 -0.59
CA ARG A 46 -1.90 -2.46 0.35
C ARG A 46 -1.90 -1.01 -0.07
N VAL A 47 -3.09 -0.45 -0.20
CA VAL A 47 -3.37 0.98 -0.40
C VAL A 47 -4.26 1.45 0.75
N GLU A 48 -3.96 2.62 1.32
CA GLU A 48 -4.63 3.12 2.51
C GLU A 48 -4.89 4.62 2.41
N ALA A 49 -5.90 5.08 3.16
CA ALA A 49 -6.24 6.47 3.40
C ALA A 49 -6.38 7.32 2.13
N PRO A 50 -7.24 6.94 1.16
CA PRO A 50 -7.46 7.77 -0.02
C PRO A 50 -8.15 9.08 0.36
N ASN A 51 -7.64 10.19 -0.21
CA ASN A 51 -8.18 11.53 -0.04
C ASN A 51 -8.32 12.20 -1.39
N TRP A 52 -9.39 12.96 -1.58
CA TRP A 52 -9.54 13.83 -2.75
C TRP A 52 -8.63 15.03 -2.66
N THR A 53 -8.07 15.46 -3.82
CA THR A 53 -7.58 16.83 -3.93
C THR A 53 -8.75 17.82 -3.91
N PRO A 54 -8.55 19.07 -3.43
CA PRO A 54 -9.64 20.06 -3.33
C PRO A 54 -10.34 20.36 -4.66
N ASP A 55 -9.63 20.24 -5.78
CA ASP A 55 -10.18 20.42 -7.12
C ASP A 55 -10.96 19.19 -7.64
N GLY A 56 -10.95 18.09 -6.88
CA GLY A 56 -11.64 16.85 -7.26
C GLY A 56 -11.00 16.07 -8.40
N GLN A 57 -9.80 16.43 -8.85
CA GLN A 57 -9.16 15.81 -10.01
C GLN A 57 -8.33 14.56 -9.66
N TRP A 58 -7.85 14.48 -8.42
CA TRP A 58 -6.95 13.43 -7.99
C TRP A 58 -7.40 12.77 -6.70
N LEU A 59 -7.09 11.49 -6.59
CA LEU A 59 -7.07 10.75 -5.32
C LEU A 59 -5.63 10.56 -4.89
N VAL A 60 -5.33 10.95 -3.65
CA VAL A 60 -4.02 10.77 -3.01
C VAL A 60 -4.15 9.68 -1.96
N TYR A 61 -3.22 8.75 -1.92
CA TYR A 61 -3.20 7.64 -0.98
C TYR A 61 -1.77 7.29 -0.56
N ASN A 62 -1.63 6.51 0.52
CA ASN A 62 -0.34 5.97 0.92
C ASN A 62 -0.23 4.48 0.66
N SER A 63 0.97 4.04 0.35
CA SER A 63 1.35 2.64 0.20
C SER A 63 2.85 2.49 0.44
N GLY A 64 3.22 1.51 1.27
CA GLY A 64 4.64 1.24 1.54
C GLY A 64 5.44 2.43 2.08
N GLY A 65 4.81 3.32 2.83
CA GLY A 65 5.45 4.51 3.39
C GLY A 65 5.57 5.71 2.44
N LYS A 66 5.04 5.62 1.24
CA LYS A 66 5.08 6.68 0.23
C LYS A 66 3.68 7.14 -0.13
N LEU A 67 3.58 8.36 -0.64
CA LEU A 67 2.34 8.91 -1.16
C LEU A 67 2.29 8.81 -2.68
N TYR A 68 1.11 8.52 -3.18
CA TYR A 68 0.80 8.42 -4.61
C TYR A 68 -0.46 9.19 -4.94
N LYS A 69 -0.61 9.56 -6.19
CA LYS A 69 -1.85 10.11 -6.73
C LYS A 69 -2.23 9.43 -8.04
N LEU A 70 -3.52 9.38 -8.30
CA LEU A 70 -4.07 8.95 -9.57
C LEU A 70 -5.36 9.72 -9.89
N SER A 71 -5.68 9.83 -11.18
CA SER A 71 -6.95 10.40 -11.61
C SER A 71 -8.04 9.32 -11.53
N PRO A 72 -9.17 9.56 -10.85
CA PRO A 72 -10.26 8.58 -10.81
C PRO A 72 -10.94 8.38 -12.15
N ASP A 73 -10.93 9.38 -13.04
CA ASP A 73 -11.56 9.31 -14.36
C ASP A 73 -10.68 8.61 -15.41
N SER A 74 -9.37 8.62 -15.19
CA SER A 74 -8.38 7.98 -16.05
C SER A 74 -7.26 7.36 -15.22
N PRO A 75 -7.57 6.29 -14.47
CA PRO A 75 -6.65 5.69 -13.51
C PRO A 75 -5.60 4.83 -14.21
N GLY A 76 -4.60 5.46 -14.81
CA GLY A 76 -3.42 4.81 -15.35
C GLY A 76 -2.46 4.34 -14.23
N GLU A 77 -1.16 4.38 -14.49
CA GLU A 77 -0.16 4.15 -13.47
C GLU A 77 -0.17 5.30 -12.44
N PRO A 78 -0.22 4.98 -11.13
CA PRO A 78 -0.14 6.00 -10.10
C PRO A 78 1.19 6.76 -10.15
N GLU A 79 1.13 8.06 -9.91
CA GLU A 79 2.31 8.91 -9.79
C GLU A 79 2.74 9.02 -8.33
N MET A 80 4.00 8.76 -8.05
CA MET A 80 4.56 8.97 -6.71
C MET A 80 4.73 10.47 -6.44
N ILE A 81 4.23 10.91 -5.28
CA ILE A 81 4.44 12.28 -4.81
C ILE A 81 5.81 12.33 -4.11
N ASN A 82 6.66 13.26 -4.54
CA ASN A 82 7.96 13.45 -3.91
C ASN A 82 7.79 14.08 -2.52
N THR A 83 8.00 13.28 -1.49
CA THR A 83 7.98 13.72 -0.09
C THR A 83 9.39 13.89 0.50
N GLY A 84 10.42 13.95 -0.34
CA GLY A 84 11.81 14.10 0.07
C GLY A 84 12.28 12.92 0.94
N PHE A 85 12.79 13.23 2.12
CA PHE A 85 13.27 12.22 3.07
C PHE A 85 12.16 11.44 3.79
N ALA A 86 10.90 11.92 3.73
CA ALA A 86 9.77 11.30 4.40
C ALA A 86 9.28 10.07 3.61
N THR A 87 9.91 8.92 3.82
CA THR A 87 9.64 7.67 3.10
C THR A 87 8.97 6.60 3.97
N ARG A 88 8.58 6.96 5.19
CA ARG A 88 7.85 6.11 6.14
C ARG A 88 6.54 6.79 6.55
N CYS A 89 5.85 7.36 5.56
CA CYS A 89 4.55 8.00 5.76
C CYS A 89 3.50 6.96 6.18
N ASN A 90 2.58 7.38 7.01
CA ASN A 90 1.44 6.57 7.44
C ASN A 90 0.11 7.15 6.93
N ASN A 91 -1.00 6.69 7.48
CA ASN A 91 -2.35 7.09 7.07
C ASN A 91 -2.72 8.54 7.47
N ALA A 92 -1.88 9.21 8.25
CA ALA A 92 -2.15 10.58 8.69
C ALA A 92 -1.56 11.57 7.69
N HIS A 93 -2.30 11.82 6.64
CA HIS A 93 -2.00 12.87 5.67
C HIS A 93 -3.27 13.63 5.29
N VAL A 94 -3.15 14.93 5.10
CA VAL A 94 -4.27 15.80 4.74
C VAL A 94 -3.80 16.89 3.77
N ILE A 95 -4.61 17.14 2.75
CA ILE A 95 -4.31 18.14 1.74
C ILE A 95 -4.91 19.47 2.17
N ALA A 96 -4.12 20.54 2.11
CA ALA A 96 -4.60 21.90 2.40
C ALA A 96 -5.69 22.31 1.39
N ALA A 97 -6.60 23.17 1.82
CA ALA A 97 -7.73 23.61 1.00
C ALA A 97 -7.32 24.27 -0.32
N ASP A 98 -6.14 24.89 -0.38
CA ASP A 98 -5.58 25.47 -1.61
C ASP A 98 -4.92 24.44 -2.54
N GLY A 99 -4.81 23.18 -2.11
CA GLY A 99 -4.19 22.09 -2.88
C GLY A 99 -2.67 22.16 -3.02
N LYS A 100 -2.00 23.08 -2.35
CA LYS A 100 -0.56 23.34 -2.53
C LYS A 100 0.32 22.71 -1.47
N GLN A 101 -0.27 22.25 -0.38
CA GLN A 101 0.46 21.66 0.75
C GLN A 101 -0.23 20.38 1.19
N ILE A 102 0.56 19.45 1.68
CA ILE A 102 0.08 18.22 2.33
C ILE A 102 0.76 18.16 3.70
N ALA A 103 -0.05 18.07 4.76
CA ALA A 103 0.44 17.67 6.06
C ALA A 103 0.63 16.16 6.08
N ILE A 104 1.77 15.70 6.53
CA ILE A 104 2.12 14.29 6.59
C ILE A 104 2.63 13.91 7.98
N SER A 105 2.41 12.66 8.35
CA SER A 105 3.09 12.02 9.47
C SER A 105 3.96 10.89 8.93
N HIS A 106 5.19 10.82 9.41
CA HIS A 106 6.11 9.75 9.01
C HIS A 106 6.99 9.31 10.18
N GLY A 107 7.41 8.05 10.15
CA GLY A 107 8.35 7.53 11.13
C GLY A 107 9.76 8.03 10.90
N THR A 108 10.50 8.25 11.98
CA THR A 108 11.93 8.57 11.97
C THR A 108 12.76 7.32 12.28
N LYS A 109 14.08 7.45 12.29
CA LYS A 109 14.95 6.32 12.66
C LYS A 109 14.88 5.96 14.14
N GLU A 110 14.34 6.85 14.95
CA GLU A 110 14.24 6.71 16.40
C GLU A 110 12.88 6.14 16.86
N ASP A 111 11.96 5.98 15.93
CA ASP A 111 10.60 5.45 16.19
C ASP A 111 10.56 3.91 16.10
#